data_b35934ab696b710803d17a83a6352cbc
#
_entry.id   b35934ab696b710803d17a83a6352cbc
#
_cell.length_a   1.000
_cell.length_b   1.000
_cell.length_c   1.000
_cell.angle_alpha   90.00
_cell.angle_beta   90.00
_cell.angle_gamma   90.00
#
_symmetry.space_group_name_H-M   'P 1'
#
loop_
_entity.id
_entity.type
_entity.pdbx_description
1 polymer ?
#
loop_
_entity_poly.entity_id
_entity_poly.type
_entity_poly.pdbx_seq_one_letter_code
_entity_poly.pdbx_strand_id
1 'polypeptide(L)'
;RGHLYNWYDTRDLHRLEPAYVSSVDSGNLAGHLLVLSSACRQMIDQPLPAGAALAGIGDALALAREAAGGIGDDRRSQTLTRRQLAEALDLPRAAGAAVPATPAAWSALLGELSTHARTLSDVASALTAERGEGAEGELVTWAEAARLAVTSHLRDLALLQPPAGATAFPTIAELSDPPAGDGGAGSPGAVMLVRRLQAVADQAQQLFR
;
A
#
# COMPACT_ATOMS: atom_id res chain seq x y z
N ARG A 1 -6.27 -31.34 -11.28
CA ARG A 1 -7.20 -31.62 -10.19
C ARG A 1 -6.66 -30.98 -8.92
N GLY A 2 -6.79 -29.74 -8.68
CA GLY A 2 -6.62 -28.84 -7.55
C GLY A 2 -6.07 -29.28 -6.18
N HIS A 3 -5.27 -30.34 -6.08
CA HIS A 3 -4.70 -30.79 -4.82
C HIS A 3 -3.20 -30.59 -4.78
N LEU A 4 -2.70 -30.19 -3.61
CA LEU A 4 -1.28 -30.14 -3.30
C LEU A 4 -0.84 -31.47 -2.70
N TYR A 5 0.36 -31.92 -3.06
CA TYR A 5 1.01 -33.06 -2.43
C TYR A 5 1.88 -32.59 -1.25
N ASN A 6 2.16 -33.49 -0.29
CA ASN A 6 2.94 -33.14 0.89
C ASN A 6 4.37 -32.69 0.56
N TRP A 7 4.96 -33.31 -0.48
CA TRP A 7 6.37 -33.08 -0.81
C TRP A 7 6.59 -32.92 -2.30
N TYR A 8 7.42 -31.94 -2.63
CA TYR A 8 7.90 -31.64 -3.97
C TYR A 8 9.41 -31.53 -3.97
N ASP A 9 10.09 -31.95 -5.04
CA ASP A 9 11.49 -31.62 -5.25
C ASP A 9 11.61 -30.10 -5.52
N THR A 10 12.52 -29.42 -4.80
CA THR A 10 12.66 -27.97 -4.89
C THR A 10 13.37 -27.51 -6.16
N ARG A 11 13.97 -28.43 -6.95
CA ARG A 11 14.72 -28.13 -8.17
C ARG A 11 13.81 -28.05 -9.40
N ASP A 12 12.80 -28.94 -9.49
CA ASP A 12 11.95 -29.08 -10.68
C ASP A 12 10.45 -29.20 -10.35
N LEU A 13 10.10 -29.11 -9.06
CA LEU A 13 8.73 -29.14 -8.55
C LEU A 13 7.96 -30.44 -8.88
N HIS A 14 8.67 -31.54 -9.20
CA HIS A 14 7.98 -32.82 -9.32
C HIS A 14 7.57 -33.34 -7.93
N ARG A 15 6.46 -34.08 -7.86
CA ARG A 15 6.02 -34.69 -6.62
C ARG A 15 6.97 -35.80 -6.20
N LEU A 16 7.24 -35.89 -4.91
CA LEU A 16 8.03 -37.00 -4.34
C LEU A 16 7.09 -38.17 -3.96
N GLU A 17 7.58 -39.39 -4.14
CA GLU A 17 6.85 -40.59 -3.72
C GLU A 17 7.16 -40.95 -2.25
N PRO A 18 6.20 -41.46 -1.50
CA PRO A 18 4.80 -41.73 -1.89
C PRO A 18 3.96 -40.44 -2.03
N ALA A 19 3.15 -40.36 -3.08
CA ALA A 19 2.38 -39.19 -3.49
C ALA A 19 1.16 -38.95 -2.58
N TYR A 20 1.38 -38.56 -1.34
CA TYR A 20 0.31 -38.17 -0.40
C TYR A 20 -0.26 -36.81 -0.73
N VAL A 21 -1.57 -36.71 -0.86
CA VAL A 21 -2.28 -35.44 -0.97
C VAL A 21 -2.30 -34.76 0.41
N SER A 22 -1.82 -33.51 0.47
CA SER A 22 -1.96 -32.67 1.66
C SER A 22 -3.39 -32.12 1.73
N SER A 23 -4.21 -32.68 2.59
CA SER A 23 -5.57 -32.18 2.81
C SER A 23 -5.56 -30.80 3.48
N VAL A 24 -4.60 -30.55 4.37
CA VAL A 24 -4.46 -29.25 5.07
C VAL A 24 -4.06 -28.15 4.10
N ASP A 25 -3.00 -28.36 3.31
CA ASP A 25 -2.53 -27.34 2.37
C ASP A 25 -3.52 -27.10 1.25
N SER A 26 -4.15 -28.17 0.74
CA SER A 26 -5.20 -28.07 -0.26
C SER A 26 -6.42 -27.31 0.27
N GLY A 27 -6.83 -27.58 1.52
CA GLY A 27 -7.94 -26.88 2.17
C GLY A 27 -7.62 -25.40 2.44
N ASN A 28 -6.41 -25.09 2.90
CA ASN A 28 -5.95 -23.72 3.11
C ASN A 28 -5.92 -22.95 1.78
N LEU A 29 -5.35 -23.54 0.73
CA LEU A 29 -5.34 -22.92 -0.59
C LEU A 29 -6.77 -22.63 -1.08
N ALA A 30 -7.68 -23.59 -0.96
CA ALA A 30 -9.08 -23.41 -1.33
C ALA A 30 -9.73 -22.26 -0.54
N GLY A 31 -9.51 -22.21 0.78
CA GLY A 31 -10.00 -21.14 1.64
C GLY A 31 -9.47 -19.76 1.22
N HIS A 32 -8.16 -19.65 0.93
CA HIS A 32 -7.56 -18.40 0.46
C HIS A 32 -8.10 -17.97 -0.91
N LEU A 33 -8.32 -18.90 -1.83
CA LEU A 33 -8.91 -18.60 -3.15
C LEU A 33 -10.35 -18.07 -3.03
N LEU A 34 -11.16 -18.63 -2.11
CA LEU A 34 -12.50 -18.13 -1.84
C LEU A 34 -12.47 -16.71 -1.24
N VAL A 35 -11.59 -16.48 -0.27
CA VAL A 35 -11.40 -15.14 0.33
C VAL A 35 -10.93 -14.15 -0.72
N LEU A 36 -9.95 -14.51 -1.55
CA LEU A 36 -9.45 -13.65 -2.63
C LEU A 36 -10.56 -13.28 -3.62
N SER A 37 -11.35 -14.27 -4.07
CA SER A 37 -12.47 -14.03 -4.97
C SER A 37 -13.50 -13.09 -4.37
N SER A 38 -13.86 -13.31 -3.10
CA SER A 38 -14.80 -12.45 -2.37
C SER A 38 -14.26 -11.03 -2.18
N ALA A 39 -13.00 -10.89 -1.75
CA ALA A 39 -12.36 -9.61 -1.52
C ALA A 39 -12.27 -8.78 -2.81
N CYS A 40 -11.87 -9.38 -3.94
CA CYS A 40 -11.83 -8.70 -5.23
C CYS A 40 -13.21 -8.16 -5.65
N ARG A 41 -14.27 -8.91 -5.42
CA ARG A 41 -15.64 -8.45 -5.72
C ARG A 41 -16.07 -7.31 -4.78
N GLN A 42 -15.81 -7.46 -3.48
CA GLN A 42 -16.15 -6.42 -2.50
C GLN A 42 -15.41 -5.11 -2.75
N MET A 43 -14.14 -5.17 -3.16
CA MET A 43 -13.35 -3.96 -3.47
C MET A 43 -13.98 -3.08 -4.56
N ILE A 44 -14.72 -3.68 -5.50
CA ILE A 44 -15.39 -2.93 -6.58
C ILE A 44 -16.46 -2.00 -6.02
N ASP A 45 -17.20 -2.47 -5.01
CA ASP A 45 -18.36 -1.79 -4.43
C ASP A 45 -18.01 -1.01 -3.15
N GLN A 46 -16.73 -1.00 -2.72
CA GLN A 46 -16.29 -0.24 -1.57
C GLN A 46 -15.78 1.15 -1.97
N PRO A 47 -16.05 2.19 -1.16
CA PRO A 47 -15.41 3.49 -1.33
C PRO A 47 -13.89 3.40 -1.27
N LEU A 48 -13.19 4.31 -1.93
CA LEU A 48 -11.73 4.40 -1.86
C LEU A 48 -11.28 4.52 -0.38
N PRO A 49 -10.38 3.64 0.11
CA PRO A 49 -10.12 3.46 1.54
C PRO A 49 -9.09 4.48 2.07
N ALA A 50 -9.39 5.79 1.99
CA ALA A 50 -8.47 6.86 2.43
C ALA A 50 -8.03 6.70 3.89
N GLY A 51 -8.93 6.27 4.79
CA GLY A 51 -8.59 6.03 6.19
C GLY A 51 -7.58 4.91 6.38
N ALA A 52 -7.75 3.76 5.70
CA ALA A 52 -6.81 2.66 5.77
C ALA A 52 -5.47 3.01 5.12
N ALA A 53 -5.50 3.76 4.00
CA ALA A 53 -4.29 4.27 3.35
C ALA A 53 -3.49 5.21 4.27
N LEU A 54 -4.17 6.13 4.94
CA LEU A 54 -3.54 7.04 5.90
C LEU A 54 -2.95 6.28 7.11
N ALA A 55 -3.64 5.26 7.61
CA ALA A 55 -3.14 4.41 8.68
C ALA A 55 -1.84 3.70 8.26
N GLY A 56 -1.80 3.10 7.06
CA GLY A 56 -0.60 2.43 6.54
C GLY A 56 0.59 3.38 6.34
N ILE A 57 0.37 4.62 5.90
CA ILE A 57 1.41 5.66 5.87
C ILE A 57 1.89 5.96 7.30
N GLY A 58 0.95 6.07 8.26
CA GLY A 58 1.23 6.31 9.67
C GLY A 58 2.09 5.21 10.30
N ASP A 59 1.83 3.94 9.97
CA ASP A 59 2.61 2.80 10.45
C ASP A 59 4.06 2.86 9.96
N ALA A 60 4.29 3.15 8.68
CA ALA A 60 5.64 3.32 8.13
C ALA A 60 6.41 4.48 8.82
N LEU A 61 5.72 5.59 9.10
CA LEU A 61 6.30 6.72 9.83
C LEU A 61 6.58 6.39 11.30
N ALA A 62 5.75 5.55 11.95
CA ALA A 62 5.99 5.09 13.31
C ALA A 62 7.24 4.21 13.39
N LEU A 63 7.43 3.30 12.43
CA LEU A 63 8.63 2.46 12.34
C LEU A 63 9.88 3.27 12.02
N ALA A 64 9.78 4.28 11.14
CA ALA A 64 10.89 5.21 10.91
C ALA A 64 11.28 5.97 12.19
N ARG A 65 10.31 6.37 13.01
CA ARG A 65 10.55 7.03 14.31
C ARG A 65 11.19 6.09 15.31
N GLU A 66 10.76 4.84 15.38
CA GLU A 66 11.36 3.82 16.24
C GLU A 66 12.82 3.58 15.85
N ALA A 67 13.10 3.40 14.55
CA ALA A 67 14.46 3.26 14.04
C ALA A 67 15.34 4.49 14.34
N ALA A 68 14.78 5.71 14.22
CA ALA A 68 15.48 6.94 14.57
C ALA A 68 15.84 7.01 16.07
N GLY A 69 14.97 6.52 16.95
CA GLY A 69 15.19 6.45 18.40
C GLY A 69 16.32 5.51 18.81
N GLY A 70 16.56 4.46 18.01
CA GLY A 70 17.67 3.51 18.20
C GLY A 70 19.05 4.04 17.82
N ILE A 71 19.12 5.21 17.17
CA ILE A 71 20.39 5.79 16.72
C ILE A 71 21.12 6.45 17.89
N GLY A 72 22.27 5.92 18.33
CA GLY A 72 23.10 6.42 19.46
C GLY A 72 23.67 7.84 19.23
N ASP A 73 23.94 8.59 20.29
CA ASP A 73 24.31 10.04 20.27
C ASP A 73 25.83 10.27 20.29
N ASP A 74 26.56 9.56 19.43
CA ASP A 74 28.01 9.46 19.57
C ASP A 74 28.84 10.60 18.98
N ARG A 75 28.24 11.56 18.24
CA ARG A 75 29.00 12.64 17.57
C ARG A 75 28.28 13.99 17.57
N ARG A 76 29.00 15.06 17.96
CA ARG A 76 28.48 16.44 17.94
C ARG A 76 28.07 16.95 16.54
N SER A 77 28.67 16.47 15.47
CA SER A 77 28.36 16.86 14.09
C SER A 77 26.96 16.41 13.60
N GLN A 78 26.38 15.41 14.25
CA GLN A 78 25.08 14.83 13.87
C GLN A 78 23.89 15.53 14.52
N THR A 79 24.12 16.47 15.45
CA THR A 79 23.03 17.14 16.21
C THR A 79 22.09 17.92 15.30
N LEU A 80 22.61 18.55 14.24
CA LEU A 80 21.78 19.31 13.28
C LEU A 80 20.90 18.38 12.45
N THR A 81 21.49 17.32 11.87
CA THR A 81 20.78 16.33 11.05
C THR A 81 19.72 15.57 11.85
N ARG A 82 19.99 15.29 13.14
CA ARG A 82 19.00 14.69 14.06
C ARG A 82 17.84 15.61 14.35
N ARG A 83 18.10 16.90 14.56
CA ARG A 83 17.01 17.87 14.75
C ARG A 83 16.15 17.96 13.50
N GLN A 84 16.76 18.00 12.32
CA GLN A 84 16.05 17.98 11.04
C GLN A 84 15.24 16.68 10.86
N LEU A 85 15.80 15.54 11.27
CA LEU A 85 15.09 14.25 11.25
C LEU A 85 13.87 14.27 12.17
N ALA A 86 14.00 14.77 13.40
CA ALA A 86 12.88 14.87 14.34
C ALA A 86 11.78 15.80 13.79
N GLU A 87 12.16 16.96 13.26
CA GLU A 87 11.25 17.90 12.60
C GLU A 87 10.55 17.23 11.40
N ALA A 88 11.30 16.52 10.54
CA ALA A 88 10.74 15.82 9.38
C ALA A 88 9.79 14.67 9.75
N LEU A 89 10.02 13.99 10.88
CA LEU A 89 9.14 12.95 11.41
C LEU A 89 7.85 13.50 12.03
N ASP A 90 7.86 14.74 12.55
CA ASP A 90 6.68 15.33 13.19
C ASP A 90 5.72 15.99 12.21
N LEU A 91 6.21 16.52 11.09
CA LEU A 91 5.39 17.16 10.05
C LEU A 91 4.25 16.29 9.50
N PRO A 92 4.50 15.03 9.12
CA PRO A 92 3.43 14.16 8.60
C PRO A 92 2.36 13.84 9.64
N ARG A 93 2.71 13.81 10.91
CA ARG A 93 1.77 13.58 12.02
C ARG A 93 0.79 14.74 12.19
N ALA A 94 1.25 15.96 12.03
CA ALA A 94 0.39 17.15 12.10
C ALA A 94 -0.56 17.24 10.89
N ALA A 95 -0.08 16.88 9.68
CA ALA A 95 -0.85 16.87 8.45
C ALA A 95 -1.91 15.75 8.41
N GLY A 96 -1.63 14.59 9.04
CA GLY A 96 -2.48 13.40 8.99
C GLY A 96 -3.51 13.26 10.13
N ALA A 97 -3.78 14.32 10.91
CA ALA A 97 -4.61 14.22 12.12
C ALA A 97 -6.09 13.86 11.86
N ALA A 98 -6.63 14.09 10.66
CA ALA A 98 -8.00 13.77 10.30
C ALA A 98 -8.08 13.04 8.96
N VAL A 99 -8.94 12.01 8.89
CA VAL A 99 -9.22 11.32 7.64
C VAL A 99 -10.01 12.27 6.72
N PRO A 100 -9.51 12.57 5.51
CA PRO A 100 -10.21 13.43 4.57
C PRO A 100 -11.57 12.85 4.17
N ALA A 101 -12.58 13.70 4.06
CA ALA A 101 -13.93 13.29 3.68
C ALA A 101 -14.14 13.22 2.16
N THR A 102 -13.28 13.86 1.38
CA THR A 102 -13.43 13.99 -0.07
C THR A 102 -12.15 13.63 -0.83
N PRO A 103 -12.24 13.19 -2.10
CA PRO A 103 -11.08 12.95 -2.94
C PRO A 103 -10.19 14.17 -3.12
N ALA A 104 -10.76 15.37 -3.23
CA ALA A 104 -10.00 16.62 -3.35
C ALA A 104 -9.16 16.90 -2.10
N ALA A 105 -9.75 16.77 -0.91
CA ALA A 105 -9.04 16.91 0.36
C ALA A 105 -7.97 15.84 0.52
N TRP A 106 -8.25 14.60 0.08
CA TRP A 106 -7.26 13.51 0.09
C TRP A 106 -6.08 13.81 -0.84
N SER A 107 -6.35 14.29 -2.05
CA SER A 107 -5.30 14.68 -3.00
C SER A 107 -4.40 15.79 -2.44
N ALA A 108 -5.00 16.81 -1.80
CA ALA A 108 -4.25 17.89 -1.16
C ALA A 108 -3.35 17.37 -0.04
N LEU A 109 -3.89 16.54 0.87
CA LEU A 109 -3.15 15.93 1.97
C LEU A 109 -1.99 15.05 1.45
N LEU A 110 -2.23 14.23 0.44
CA LEU A 110 -1.16 13.41 -0.16
C LEU A 110 -0.06 14.27 -0.80
N GLY A 111 -0.42 15.41 -1.41
CA GLY A 111 0.53 16.39 -1.94
C GLY A 111 1.46 16.94 -0.84
N GLU A 112 0.89 17.33 0.30
CA GLU A 112 1.65 17.77 1.48
C GLU A 112 2.52 16.63 2.03
N LEU A 113 1.94 15.46 2.26
CA LEU A 113 2.66 14.29 2.75
C LEU A 113 3.79 13.86 1.80
N SER A 114 3.63 14.01 0.48
CA SER A 114 4.67 13.72 -0.51
C SER A 114 5.91 14.58 -0.32
N THR A 115 5.71 15.87 -0.05
CA THR A 115 6.82 16.80 0.23
C THR A 115 7.55 16.42 1.51
N HIS A 116 6.81 16.15 2.58
CA HIS A 116 7.37 15.77 3.88
C HIS A 116 8.08 14.41 3.83
N ALA A 117 7.50 13.41 3.14
CA ALA A 117 8.09 12.09 3.01
C ALA A 117 9.39 12.10 2.20
N ARG A 118 9.51 12.98 1.18
CA ARG A 118 10.78 13.20 0.47
C ARG A 118 11.83 13.80 1.39
N THR A 119 11.49 14.87 2.11
CA THR A 119 12.40 15.48 3.08
C THR A 119 12.88 14.47 4.12
N LEU A 120 11.98 13.64 4.64
CA LEU A 120 12.32 12.58 5.59
C LEU A 120 13.30 11.56 4.98
N SER A 121 13.04 11.10 3.76
CA SER A 121 13.91 10.15 3.05
C SER A 121 15.30 10.74 2.80
N ASP A 122 15.38 12.01 2.38
CA ASP A 122 16.65 12.72 2.13
C ASP A 122 17.47 12.89 3.43
N VAL A 123 16.82 13.31 4.51
CA VAL A 123 17.48 13.50 5.83
C VAL A 123 17.91 12.14 6.41
N ALA A 124 17.09 11.10 6.30
CA ALA A 124 17.44 9.77 6.74
C ALA A 124 18.67 9.23 6.00
N SER A 125 18.69 9.40 4.68
CA SER A 125 19.83 9.00 3.84
C SER A 125 21.11 9.76 4.17
N ALA A 126 21.01 11.09 4.38
CA ALA A 126 22.15 11.91 4.77
C ALA A 126 22.72 11.48 6.13
N LEU A 127 21.86 11.26 7.13
CA LEU A 127 22.29 10.82 8.46
C LEU A 127 22.98 9.45 8.43
N THR A 128 22.44 8.52 7.66
CA THR A 128 23.01 7.18 7.51
C THR A 128 24.36 7.24 6.79
N ALA A 129 24.51 8.08 5.75
CA ALA A 129 25.77 8.29 5.06
C ALA A 129 26.85 8.92 5.98
N GLU A 130 26.49 9.91 6.81
CA GLU A 130 27.40 10.53 7.78
C GLU A 130 27.92 9.51 8.82
N ARG A 131 27.14 8.47 9.10
CA ARG A 131 27.52 7.40 10.04
C ARG A 131 28.39 6.32 9.40
N GLY A 132 28.50 6.29 8.08
CA GLY A 132 29.15 5.22 7.33
C GLY A 132 28.36 3.92 7.34
N GLU A 133 27.07 3.98 7.68
CA GLU A 133 26.14 2.88 7.57
C GLU A 133 25.65 2.78 6.11
N GLY A 134 25.43 1.55 5.63
CA GLY A 134 24.94 1.34 4.26
C GLY A 134 23.48 1.82 4.10
N ALA A 135 23.04 1.97 2.86
CA ALA A 135 21.66 2.38 2.52
C ALA A 135 20.56 1.40 3.00
N GLU A 136 20.95 0.27 3.57
CA GLU A 136 20.05 -0.79 4.07
C GLU A 136 19.65 -0.60 5.55
N GLY A 137 19.99 0.54 6.17
CA GLY A 137 19.59 0.83 7.55
C GLY A 137 18.06 0.90 7.71
N GLU A 138 17.54 0.44 8.85
CA GLU A 138 16.10 0.43 9.13
C GLU A 138 15.43 1.79 8.96
N LEU A 139 16.12 2.88 9.39
CA LEU A 139 15.61 4.25 9.24
C LEU A 139 15.36 4.60 7.76
N VAL A 140 16.33 4.31 6.87
CA VAL A 140 16.20 4.59 5.44
C VAL A 140 15.10 3.72 4.84
N THR A 141 15.05 2.44 5.22
CA THR A 141 14.02 1.50 4.76
C THR A 141 12.61 2.01 5.07
N TRP A 142 12.35 2.44 6.29
CA TRP A 142 11.02 2.90 6.70
C TRP A 142 10.68 4.29 6.19
N ALA A 143 11.65 5.21 6.10
CA ALA A 143 11.46 6.50 5.47
C ALA A 143 11.09 6.35 3.98
N GLU A 144 11.77 5.46 3.29
CA GLU A 144 11.47 5.15 1.89
C GLU A 144 10.13 4.43 1.72
N ALA A 145 9.77 3.51 2.63
CA ALA A 145 8.46 2.86 2.64
C ALA A 145 7.32 3.89 2.77
N ALA A 146 7.45 4.87 3.66
CA ALA A 146 6.49 5.95 3.80
C ALA A 146 6.38 6.78 2.51
N ARG A 147 7.51 7.13 1.88
CA ARG A 147 7.55 7.87 0.62
C ARG A 147 6.88 7.10 -0.52
N LEU A 148 7.16 5.81 -0.64
CA LEU A 148 6.56 4.94 -1.65
C LEU A 148 5.06 4.75 -1.43
N ALA A 149 4.60 4.61 -0.19
CA ALA A 149 3.18 4.52 0.14
C ALA A 149 2.42 5.78 -0.33
N VAL A 150 2.90 6.98 0.03
CA VAL A 150 2.30 8.23 -0.42
C VAL A 150 2.28 8.33 -1.94
N THR A 151 3.40 8.01 -2.59
CA THR A 151 3.52 8.06 -4.06
C THR A 151 2.55 7.08 -4.73
N SER A 152 2.36 5.89 -4.15
CA SER A 152 1.40 4.90 -4.67
C SER A 152 -0.03 5.44 -4.64
N HIS A 153 -0.45 6.04 -3.52
CA HIS A 153 -1.80 6.60 -3.41
C HIS A 153 -2.03 7.81 -4.33
N LEU A 154 -1.01 8.65 -4.56
CA LEU A 154 -1.09 9.72 -5.57
C LEU A 154 -1.28 9.15 -6.99
N ARG A 155 -0.54 8.09 -7.32
CA ARG A 155 -0.68 7.39 -8.59
C ARG A 155 -2.07 6.76 -8.74
N ASP A 156 -2.61 6.17 -7.67
CA ASP A 156 -3.92 5.54 -7.69
C ASP A 156 -5.02 6.59 -7.91
N LEU A 157 -4.93 7.77 -7.27
CA LEU A 157 -5.84 8.89 -7.54
C LEU A 157 -5.74 9.39 -8.99
N ALA A 158 -4.52 9.51 -9.51
CA ALA A 158 -4.31 9.92 -10.91
C ALA A 158 -4.87 8.89 -11.91
N LEU A 159 -4.81 7.60 -11.57
CA LEU A 159 -5.37 6.52 -12.38
C LEU A 159 -6.91 6.50 -12.33
N LEU A 160 -7.48 6.64 -11.12
CA LEU A 160 -8.91 6.52 -10.89
C LEU A 160 -9.69 7.79 -11.24
N GLN A 161 -9.04 8.95 -11.22
CA GLN A 161 -9.59 10.25 -11.61
C GLN A 161 -10.97 10.55 -11.01
N PRO A 162 -11.13 10.52 -9.67
CA PRO A 162 -12.40 10.85 -9.06
C PRO A 162 -12.82 12.28 -9.42
N PRO A 163 -14.14 12.56 -9.58
CA PRO A 163 -14.62 13.88 -9.92
C PRO A 163 -14.16 14.95 -8.92
N ALA A 164 -13.70 16.10 -9.40
CA ALA A 164 -13.18 17.19 -8.55
C ALA A 164 -14.24 17.74 -7.56
N GLY A 165 -15.51 17.66 -7.92
CA GLY A 165 -16.64 18.08 -7.09
C GLY A 165 -17.24 17.00 -6.19
N ALA A 166 -16.63 15.80 -6.14
CA ALA A 166 -17.16 14.72 -5.31
C ALA A 166 -17.15 15.10 -3.81
N THR A 167 -18.29 15.01 -3.17
CA THR A 167 -18.48 15.33 -1.74
C THR A 167 -18.20 14.15 -0.80
N ALA A 168 -18.02 12.96 -1.37
CA ALA A 168 -17.64 11.72 -0.70
C ALA A 168 -16.75 10.90 -1.61
N PHE A 169 -16.10 9.88 -1.05
CA PHE A 169 -15.29 8.95 -1.84
C PHE A 169 -16.22 8.05 -2.66
N PRO A 170 -16.08 8.04 -4.00
CA PRO A 170 -16.81 7.13 -4.86
C PRO A 170 -16.26 5.70 -4.73
N THR A 171 -17.07 4.73 -5.08
CA THR A 171 -16.65 3.34 -5.30
C THR A 171 -15.90 3.21 -6.63
N ILE A 172 -15.17 2.11 -6.81
CA ILE A 172 -14.54 1.81 -8.10
C ILE A 172 -15.60 1.54 -9.16
N ALA A 173 -16.74 0.95 -8.77
CA ALA A 173 -17.89 0.73 -9.66
C ALA A 173 -18.44 2.06 -10.19
N GLU A 174 -18.72 3.02 -9.32
CA GLU A 174 -19.22 4.36 -9.71
C GLU A 174 -18.23 5.11 -10.60
N LEU A 175 -16.93 4.97 -10.35
CA LEU A 175 -15.89 5.56 -11.21
C LEU A 175 -15.81 4.89 -12.58
N SER A 176 -16.14 3.61 -12.70
CA SER A 176 -16.10 2.87 -13.96
C SER A 176 -17.34 3.09 -14.82
N ASP A 177 -18.50 3.28 -14.19
CA ASP A 177 -19.81 3.50 -14.82
C ASP A 177 -20.59 4.55 -14.00
N PRO A 178 -20.33 5.85 -14.24
CA PRO A 178 -20.96 6.92 -13.49
C PRO A 178 -22.47 6.95 -13.74
N PRO A 179 -23.29 7.29 -12.72
CA PRO A 179 -24.74 7.31 -12.83
C PRO A 179 -25.19 8.27 -13.94
N ALA A 180 -26.26 7.89 -14.61
CA ALA A 180 -26.85 8.67 -15.71
C ALA A 180 -27.29 10.05 -15.18
N GLY A 181 -26.61 11.11 -15.61
CA GLY A 181 -26.85 12.50 -15.18
C GLY A 181 -25.57 13.30 -14.97
N ASP A 182 -24.44 12.67 -14.68
CA ASP A 182 -23.16 13.35 -14.49
C ASP A 182 -22.39 13.64 -15.81
N GLY A 183 -22.93 13.23 -16.96
CA GLY A 183 -22.44 13.59 -18.30
C GLY A 183 -21.01 13.15 -18.63
N GLY A 184 -20.34 12.41 -17.77
CA GLY A 184 -18.97 11.97 -17.92
C GLY A 184 -18.85 10.50 -18.36
N ALA A 185 -17.90 10.21 -19.25
CA ALA A 185 -17.46 8.84 -19.49
C ALA A 185 -16.74 8.33 -18.23
N GLY A 186 -16.92 7.05 -17.90
CA GLY A 186 -16.23 6.43 -16.77
C GLY A 186 -14.71 6.54 -16.90
N SER A 187 -14.02 6.61 -15.76
CA SER A 187 -12.56 6.65 -15.72
C SER A 187 -11.96 5.40 -16.38
N PRO A 188 -11.09 5.53 -17.39
CA PRO A 188 -10.46 4.38 -18.04
C PRO A 188 -9.69 3.50 -17.07
N GLY A 189 -9.07 4.12 -16.06
CA GLY A 189 -8.35 3.41 -14.99
C GLY A 189 -9.29 2.58 -14.11
N ALA A 190 -10.44 3.12 -13.74
CA ALA A 190 -11.45 2.40 -12.99
C ALA A 190 -12.04 1.24 -13.79
N VAL A 191 -12.38 1.45 -15.07
CA VAL A 191 -12.85 0.39 -15.97
C VAL A 191 -11.83 -0.76 -16.06
N MET A 192 -10.56 -0.43 -16.24
CA MET A 192 -9.48 -1.44 -16.26
C MET A 192 -9.39 -2.18 -14.94
N LEU A 193 -9.45 -1.47 -13.81
CA LEU A 193 -9.33 -2.07 -12.48
C LEU A 193 -10.49 -3.01 -12.17
N VAL A 194 -11.74 -2.60 -12.48
CA VAL A 194 -12.93 -3.48 -12.34
C VAL A 194 -12.74 -4.77 -13.12
N ARG A 195 -12.34 -4.68 -14.39
CA ARG A 195 -12.10 -5.86 -15.23
C ARG A 195 -11.03 -6.79 -14.65
N ARG A 196 -9.95 -6.23 -14.11
CA ARG A 196 -8.87 -7.02 -13.47
C ARG A 196 -9.34 -7.69 -12.19
N LEU A 197 -10.06 -6.98 -11.33
CA LEU A 197 -10.60 -7.54 -10.09
C LEU A 197 -11.60 -8.68 -10.38
N GLN A 198 -12.49 -8.49 -11.35
CA GLN A 198 -13.40 -9.54 -11.80
C GLN A 198 -12.64 -10.75 -12.36
N ALA A 199 -11.64 -10.53 -13.22
CA ALA A 199 -10.86 -11.64 -13.79
C ALA A 199 -10.10 -12.42 -12.69
N VAL A 200 -9.50 -11.75 -11.72
CA VAL A 200 -8.83 -12.40 -10.58
C VAL A 200 -9.84 -13.18 -9.73
N ALA A 201 -11.02 -12.60 -9.45
CA ALA A 201 -12.08 -13.27 -8.70
C ALA A 201 -12.56 -14.54 -9.39
N ASP A 202 -12.79 -14.48 -10.70
CA ASP A 202 -13.26 -15.63 -11.50
C ASP A 202 -12.17 -16.70 -11.63
N GLN A 203 -10.91 -16.30 -11.83
CA GLN A 203 -9.79 -17.23 -11.87
C GLN A 203 -9.60 -17.96 -10.53
N ALA A 204 -9.66 -17.23 -9.42
CA ALA A 204 -9.57 -17.81 -8.08
C ALA A 204 -10.71 -18.82 -7.84
N GLN A 205 -11.93 -18.50 -8.29
CA GLN A 205 -13.07 -19.40 -8.19
C GLN A 205 -12.95 -20.63 -9.11
N GLN A 206 -12.34 -20.49 -10.29
CA GLN A 206 -12.09 -21.62 -11.20
C GLN A 206 -11.03 -22.57 -10.64
N LEU A 207 -9.99 -22.06 -10.01
CA LEU A 207 -8.95 -22.86 -9.37
C LEU A 207 -9.48 -23.67 -8.16
N PHE A 208 -10.55 -23.19 -7.54
CA PHE A 208 -11.23 -23.88 -6.44
C PHE A 208 -12.06 -25.08 -6.89
N ARG A 209 -12.62 -25.07 -8.12
CA ARG A 209 -13.46 -26.14 -8.69
C ARG A 209 -12.63 -27.31 -9.22
#